data_b697013fb685d7c8c55bed8bce9992c5
#
_entry.id   b697013fb685d7c8c55bed8bce9992c5
#
_cell.length_a   1.000
_cell.length_b   1.000
_cell.length_c   1.000
_cell.angle_alpha   90.00
_cell.angle_beta   90.00
_cell.angle_gamma   90.00
#
_symmetry.space_group_name_H-M   'P 1'
#
loop_
_entity.id
_entity.type
_entity.pdbx_description
1 polymer ?
#
loop_
_entity_poly.entity_id
_entity_poly.type
_entity_poly.pdbx_seq_one_letter_code
_entity_poly.pdbx_strand_id
1 'polypeptide(L)'
;MLTEDHKPDVARERSRIEALGGRVALLGVPRVEGILAISRALGDSCLKPYVSAEPRITEGVLGSENDIAVLACDGVWDVLTPEAVIKTARGEADPQKGAQKVSNEALDHGSTDNITVIVLDLRRYTASAANRKMKIVNVYDKEKENNET
;
A
#
# COMPACT_ATOMS: atom_id res chain seq x y z
N MET A 1 -1.56 9.67 -3.14
CA MET A 1 -1.31 8.28 -2.74
C MET A 1 -2.35 7.87 -1.69
N LEU A 2 -2.92 6.67 -1.77
CA LEU A 2 -3.97 6.18 -0.86
C LEU A 2 -3.42 5.39 0.33
N THR A 3 -2.24 4.80 0.17
CA THR A 3 -1.58 3.98 1.18
C THR A 3 -0.25 4.60 1.61
N GLU A 4 0.20 4.23 2.79
CA GLU A 4 1.51 4.55 3.34
C GLU A 4 2.21 3.24 3.71
N ASP A 5 3.47 3.11 3.33
CA ASP A 5 4.25 1.91 3.63
C ASP A 5 4.43 1.73 5.13
N HIS A 6 4.30 0.50 5.58
CA HIS A 6 4.53 0.13 6.98
C HIS A 6 6.00 -0.25 7.20
N LYS A 7 6.90 0.73 7.06
CA LYS A 7 8.33 0.54 7.37
C LYS A 7 8.57 0.71 8.87
N PRO A 8 9.52 -0.02 9.47
CA PRO A 8 9.76 0.00 10.93
C PRO A 8 10.17 1.36 11.51
N ASP A 9 10.78 2.23 10.70
CA ASP A 9 11.23 3.56 11.09
C ASP A 9 10.16 4.66 10.95
N VAL A 10 9.02 4.37 10.34
CA VAL A 10 7.87 5.28 10.37
C VAL A 10 7.48 5.52 11.83
N ALA A 11 7.43 6.78 12.24
CA ALA A 11 7.29 7.18 13.65
C ALA A 11 6.17 6.43 14.40
N ARG A 12 5.01 6.27 13.77
CA ARG A 12 3.87 5.54 14.34
C ARG A 12 4.19 4.04 14.54
N GLU A 13 4.80 3.38 13.55
CA GLU A 13 5.16 1.97 13.64
C GLU A 13 6.27 1.73 14.65
N ARG A 14 7.29 2.59 14.67
CA ARG A 14 8.36 2.55 15.68
C ARG A 14 7.79 2.67 17.09
N SER A 15 6.96 3.69 17.35
CA SER A 15 6.34 3.88 18.66
C SER A 15 5.49 2.68 19.09
N ARG A 16 4.74 2.07 18.16
CA ARG A 16 3.95 0.87 18.43
C ARG A 16 4.85 -0.32 18.82
N ILE A 17 5.93 -0.55 18.07
CA ILE A 17 6.87 -1.67 18.30
C ILE A 17 7.55 -1.48 19.68
N GLU A 18 8.05 -0.28 19.95
CA GLU A 18 8.75 0.03 21.20
C GLU A 18 7.81 -0.03 22.42
N ALA A 19 6.54 0.39 22.28
CA ALA A 19 5.54 0.28 23.33
C ALA A 19 5.20 -1.19 23.69
N LEU A 20 5.39 -2.11 22.76
CA LEU A 20 5.24 -3.55 22.98
C LEU A 20 6.52 -4.22 23.57
N GLY A 21 7.59 -3.44 23.78
CA GLY A 21 8.88 -3.93 24.27
C GLY A 21 9.83 -4.42 23.17
N GLY A 22 9.47 -4.26 21.91
CA GLY A 22 10.32 -4.57 20.76
C GLY A 22 11.28 -3.41 20.44
N ARG A 23 12.16 -3.65 19.49
CA ARG A 23 13.13 -2.63 19.03
C ARG A 23 13.17 -2.55 17.51
N VAL A 24 13.55 -1.37 17.00
CA VAL A 24 13.87 -1.14 15.60
C VAL A 24 15.36 -0.89 15.47
N ALA A 25 16.07 -1.81 14.82
CA ALA A 25 17.51 -1.73 14.58
C ALA A 25 17.80 -1.37 13.12
N LEU A 26 18.84 -0.57 12.91
CA LEU A 26 19.32 -0.21 11.57
C LEU A 26 20.41 -1.20 11.14
N LEU A 27 20.06 -2.11 10.23
CA LEU A 27 20.99 -3.08 9.63
C LEU A 27 20.88 -2.99 8.10
N GLY A 28 21.58 -2.02 7.53
CA GLY A 28 21.40 -1.58 6.14
C GLY A 28 20.11 -0.77 5.98
N VAL A 29 18.97 -1.39 6.31
CA VAL A 29 17.66 -0.74 6.42
C VAL A 29 17.06 -0.94 7.81
N PRO A 30 16.09 -0.12 8.24
CA PRO A 30 15.40 -0.31 9.52
C PRO A 30 14.68 -1.66 9.58
N ARG A 31 14.87 -2.43 10.67
CA ARG A 31 14.32 -3.77 10.87
C ARG A 31 13.73 -3.94 12.26
N VAL A 32 12.58 -4.61 12.32
CA VAL A 32 11.99 -5.09 13.59
C VAL A 32 12.88 -6.20 14.12
N GLU A 33 13.32 -6.07 15.39
CA GLU A 33 14.26 -6.98 16.07
C GLU A 33 15.57 -7.25 15.28
N GLY A 34 15.93 -6.34 14.34
CA GLY A 34 17.07 -6.54 13.46
C GLY A 34 16.84 -7.59 12.35
N ILE A 35 15.62 -8.10 12.20
CA ILE A 35 15.28 -9.22 11.30
C ILE A 35 14.48 -8.71 10.11
N LEU A 36 13.26 -8.19 10.31
CA LEU A 36 12.30 -7.93 9.25
C LEU A 36 12.21 -6.44 8.91
N ALA A 37 12.33 -6.09 7.62
CA ALA A 37 12.32 -4.72 7.12
C ALA A 37 10.91 -4.12 6.93
N ILE A 38 9.86 -4.83 7.34
CA ILE A 38 8.48 -4.36 7.38
C ILE A 38 7.93 -4.50 8.79
N SER A 39 6.96 -3.65 9.16
CA SER A 39 6.37 -3.65 10.51
C SER A 39 5.02 -4.37 10.59
N ARG A 40 4.46 -4.79 9.45
CA ARG A 40 3.19 -5.53 9.38
C ARG A 40 3.25 -6.67 8.37
N ALA A 41 2.76 -7.84 8.78
CA ALA A 41 2.67 -9.04 7.95
C ALA A 41 1.63 -10.02 8.49
N LEU A 42 1.02 -10.81 7.61
CA LEU A 42 0.10 -11.90 8.00
C LEU A 42 0.83 -13.09 8.62
N GLY A 43 2.11 -13.29 8.33
CA GLY A 43 2.95 -14.34 8.88
C GLY A 43 3.86 -13.87 10.01
N ASP A 44 5.10 -14.35 9.98
CA ASP A 44 6.19 -13.96 10.89
C ASP A 44 5.85 -14.14 12.37
N SER A 45 5.28 -15.29 12.72
CA SER A 45 4.78 -15.58 14.06
C SER A 45 5.84 -15.42 15.17
N CYS A 46 7.11 -15.65 14.86
CA CYS A 46 8.23 -15.44 15.79
C CYS A 46 8.49 -13.96 16.16
N LEU A 47 7.96 -13.03 15.34
CA LEU A 47 8.09 -11.59 15.57
C LEU A 47 6.80 -10.95 16.12
N LYS A 48 5.79 -11.76 16.44
CA LYS A 48 4.59 -11.26 17.16
C LYS A 48 4.94 -10.99 18.63
N PRO A 49 4.39 -9.93 19.24
CA PRO A 49 3.38 -9.00 18.70
C PRO A 49 3.95 -7.80 17.94
N TYR A 50 5.27 -7.67 17.78
CA TYR A 50 5.95 -6.52 17.20
C TYR A 50 5.57 -6.30 15.73
N VAL A 51 5.55 -7.38 14.94
CA VAL A 51 5.01 -7.39 13.57
C VAL A 51 3.52 -7.69 13.65
N SER A 52 2.69 -6.69 13.41
CA SER A 52 1.22 -6.80 13.47
C SER A 52 0.66 -7.31 12.15
N ALA A 53 -0.47 -8.02 12.20
CA ALA A 53 -1.29 -8.32 11.02
C ALA A 53 -2.43 -7.29 10.82
N GLU A 54 -2.52 -6.29 11.71
CA GLU A 54 -3.57 -5.27 11.66
C GLU A 54 -3.39 -4.38 10.42
N PRO A 55 -4.40 -4.27 9.54
CA PRO A 55 -4.31 -3.42 8.37
C PRO A 55 -4.51 -1.95 8.71
N ARG A 56 -4.02 -1.05 7.84
CA ARG A 56 -4.46 0.34 7.84
C ARG A 56 -5.61 0.50 6.86
N ILE A 57 -6.70 1.10 7.32
CA ILE A 57 -7.87 1.38 6.50
C ILE A 57 -7.87 2.86 6.12
N THR A 58 -8.06 3.14 4.83
CA THR A 58 -8.27 4.49 4.31
C THR A 58 -9.59 4.51 3.55
N GLU A 59 -10.45 5.46 3.88
CA GLU A 59 -11.73 5.67 3.20
C GLU A 59 -11.72 7.00 2.48
N GLY A 60 -12.35 7.06 1.31
CA GLY A 60 -12.47 8.27 0.51
C GLY A 60 -13.69 8.24 -0.39
N VAL A 61 -14.00 9.40 -0.96
CA VAL A 61 -15.04 9.54 -1.99
C VAL A 61 -14.34 9.67 -3.34
N LEU A 62 -14.77 8.87 -4.31
CA LEU A 62 -14.27 9.01 -5.68
C LEU A 62 -14.95 10.22 -6.34
N GLY A 63 -14.14 11.21 -6.70
CA GLY A 63 -14.55 12.33 -7.55
C GLY A 63 -14.34 12.05 -9.03
N SER A 64 -14.76 12.96 -9.88
CA SER A 64 -14.59 12.86 -11.34
C SER A 64 -13.12 12.88 -11.78
N GLU A 65 -12.24 13.39 -10.93
CA GLU A 65 -10.78 13.41 -11.14
C GLU A 65 -10.12 12.04 -10.92
N ASN A 66 -10.82 11.11 -10.26
CA ASN A 66 -10.31 9.78 -9.94
C ASN A 66 -10.65 8.81 -11.07
N ASP A 67 -9.91 8.87 -12.16
CA ASP A 67 -10.12 8.08 -13.38
C ASP A 67 -9.49 6.71 -13.36
N ILE A 68 -8.36 6.56 -12.65
CA ILE A 68 -7.66 5.27 -12.48
C ILE A 68 -7.19 5.09 -11.03
N ALA A 69 -7.01 3.83 -10.64
CA ALA A 69 -6.23 3.46 -9.46
C ALA A 69 -5.17 2.43 -9.86
N VAL A 70 -4.00 2.51 -9.23
CA VAL A 70 -2.91 1.56 -9.45
C VAL A 70 -2.53 0.90 -8.13
N LEU A 71 -2.46 -0.43 -8.15
CA LEU A 71 -1.91 -1.26 -7.08
C LEU A 71 -0.66 -1.92 -7.61
N ALA A 72 0.43 -1.85 -6.85
CA ALA A 72 1.68 -2.50 -7.21
C ALA A 72 2.45 -2.94 -5.95
N CYS A 73 3.38 -3.89 -6.14
CA CYS A 73 4.33 -4.27 -5.11
C CYS A 73 5.52 -3.30 -5.04
N ASP A 74 6.39 -3.51 -4.07
CA ASP A 74 7.59 -2.70 -3.84
C ASP A 74 8.60 -2.74 -5.00
N GLY A 75 8.63 -3.82 -5.79
CA GLY A 75 9.39 -3.85 -7.05
C GLY A 75 9.06 -2.71 -8.03
N VAL A 76 7.93 -2.01 -7.83
CA VAL A 76 7.60 -0.76 -8.54
C VAL A 76 7.91 0.46 -7.70
N TRP A 77 7.44 0.48 -6.44
CA TRP A 77 7.48 1.66 -5.59
C TRP A 77 8.88 2.03 -5.09
N ASP A 78 9.82 1.08 -5.09
CA ASP A 78 11.22 1.33 -4.72
C ASP A 78 11.99 2.07 -5.83
N VAL A 79 11.51 2.06 -7.08
CA VAL A 79 12.20 2.65 -8.23
C VAL A 79 11.39 3.73 -8.96
N LEU A 80 10.06 3.79 -8.77
CA LEU A 80 9.18 4.77 -9.42
C LEU A 80 8.36 5.55 -8.39
N THR A 81 8.20 6.86 -8.65
CA THR A 81 7.30 7.69 -7.83
C THR A 81 5.83 7.44 -8.20
N PRO A 82 4.88 7.63 -7.26
CA PRO A 82 3.45 7.51 -7.54
C PRO A 82 3.00 8.38 -8.72
N GLU A 83 3.56 9.58 -8.87
CA GLU A 83 3.25 10.52 -9.94
C GLU A 83 3.67 9.96 -11.31
N ALA A 84 4.88 9.37 -11.40
CA ALA A 84 5.36 8.72 -12.61
C ALA A 84 4.46 7.54 -12.99
N VAL A 85 4.16 6.66 -12.03
CA VAL A 85 3.30 5.49 -12.23
C VAL A 85 1.91 5.88 -12.75
N ILE A 86 1.26 6.87 -12.12
CA ILE A 86 -0.07 7.35 -12.57
C ILE A 86 0.02 7.97 -13.96
N LYS A 87 1.05 8.76 -14.24
CA LYS A 87 1.25 9.38 -15.57
C LYS A 87 1.40 8.30 -16.66
N THR A 88 2.22 7.29 -16.42
CA THR A 88 2.47 6.20 -17.36
C THR A 88 1.21 5.36 -17.57
N ALA A 89 0.54 4.94 -16.49
CA ALA A 89 -0.67 4.14 -16.57
C ALA A 89 -1.81 4.90 -17.30
N ARG A 90 -1.99 6.20 -17.00
CA ARG A 90 -3.03 7.05 -17.61
C ARG A 90 -2.78 7.33 -19.11
N GLY A 91 -1.52 7.24 -19.53
CA GLY A 91 -1.13 7.42 -20.94
C GLY A 91 -1.69 6.35 -21.88
N GLU A 92 -2.21 5.25 -21.36
CA GLU A 92 -2.82 4.17 -22.13
C GLU A 92 -4.34 4.14 -21.95
N ALA A 93 -5.05 3.94 -23.06
CA ALA A 93 -6.50 3.81 -23.02
C ALA A 93 -6.96 2.45 -22.44
N ASP A 94 -6.10 1.43 -22.61
CA ASP A 94 -6.30 0.07 -22.11
C ASP A 94 -5.55 -0.11 -20.79
N PRO A 95 -6.24 -0.38 -19.67
CA PRO A 95 -5.61 -0.58 -18.36
C PRO A 95 -4.55 -1.70 -18.36
N GLN A 96 -4.75 -2.76 -19.16
CA GLN A 96 -3.77 -3.84 -19.29
C GLN A 96 -2.45 -3.34 -19.89
N LYS A 97 -2.53 -2.50 -20.93
CA LYS A 97 -1.35 -1.87 -21.53
C LYS A 97 -0.70 -0.88 -20.56
N GLY A 98 -1.51 -0.15 -19.80
CA GLY A 98 -1.04 0.73 -18.73
C GLY A 98 -0.22 -0.03 -17.69
N ALA A 99 -0.74 -1.16 -17.21
CA ALA A 99 -0.04 -2.02 -16.25
C ALA A 99 1.28 -2.56 -16.81
N GLN A 100 1.26 -3.05 -18.05
CA GLN A 100 2.47 -3.55 -18.72
C GLN A 100 3.54 -2.46 -18.88
N LYS A 101 3.12 -1.25 -19.23
CA LYS A 101 4.04 -0.13 -19.43
C LYS A 101 4.70 0.30 -18.12
N VAL A 102 3.93 0.35 -17.01
CA VAL A 102 4.47 0.61 -15.68
C VAL A 102 5.47 -0.48 -15.26
N SER A 103 5.16 -1.76 -15.52
CA SER A 103 6.08 -2.86 -15.22
C SER A 103 7.40 -2.74 -15.98
N ASN A 104 7.34 -2.41 -17.27
CA ASN A 104 8.53 -2.22 -18.10
C ASN A 104 9.35 -1.02 -17.62
N GLU A 105 8.69 0.09 -17.29
CA GLU A 105 9.35 1.29 -16.75
C GLU A 105 10.08 1.00 -15.43
N ALA A 106 9.50 0.18 -14.55
CA ALA A 106 10.16 -0.24 -13.32
C ALA A 106 11.43 -1.06 -13.61
N LEU A 107 11.41 -1.97 -14.60
CA LEU A 107 12.60 -2.71 -15.05
C LEU A 107 13.66 -1.75 -15.62
N ASP A 108 13.27 -0.81 -16.47
CA ASP A 108 14.15 0.17 -17.08
C ASP A 108 14.82 1.09 -16.04
N HIS A 109 14.15 1.32 -14.89
CA HIS A 109 14.68 2.05 -13.72
C HIS A 109 15.49 1.16 -12.76
N GLY A 110 15.78 -0.08 -13.17
CA GLY A 110 16.70 -0.95 -12.46
C GLY A 110 16.07 -1.75 -11.32
N SER A 111 14.75 -1.96 -11.32
CA SER A 111 14.13 -2.89 -10.38
C SER A 111 14.68 -4.30 -10.58
N THR A 112 15.12 -4.92 -9.48
CA THR A 112 15.62 -6.30 -9.43
C THR A 112 14.70 -7.25 -8.67
N ASP A 113 13.54 -6.74 -8.23
CA ASP A 113 12.55 -7.50 -7.48
C ASP A 113 11.42 -8.01 -8.39
N ASN A 114 10.54 -8.85 -7.81
CA ASN A 114 9.30 -9.25 -8.46
C ASN A 114 8.43 -8.01 -8.72
N ILE A 115 7.88 -7.91 -9.92
CA ILE A 115 7.04 -6.77 -10.31
C ILE A 115 5.61 -7.26 -10.56
N THR A 116 4.68 -6.69 -9.83
CA THR A 116 3.25 -6.91 -10.03
C THR A 116 2.53 -5.57 -10.08
N VAL A 117 1.72 -5.35 -11.11
CA VAL A 117 0.94 -4.12 -11.32
C VAL A 117 -0.48 -4.46 -11.70
N ILE A 118 -1.43 -3.80 -11.05
CA ILE A 118 -2.85 -3.82 -11.40
C ILE A 118 -3.29 -2.38 -11.65
N VAL A 119 -3.85 -2.10 -12.82
CA VAL A 119 -4.49 -0.82 -13.14
C VAL A 119 -6.00 -0.99 -13.20
N LEU A 120 -6.72 -0.21 -12.43
CA LEU A 120 -8.18 -0.17 -12.41
C LEU A 120 -8.68 1.06 -13.16
N ASP A 121 -9.54 0.86 -14.16
CA ASP A 121 -10.28 1.95 -14.81
C ASP A 121 -11.51 2.30 -13.98
N LEU A 122 -11.50 3.48 -13.39
CA LEU A 122 -12.58 4.00 -12.55
C LEU A 122 -13.54 4.92 -13.28
N ARG A 123 -13.29 5.27 -14.54
CA ARG A 123 -14.09 6.23 -15.32
C ARG A 123 -15.57 5.86 -15.39
N ARG A 124 -15.88 4.57 -15.50
CA ARG A 124 -17.28 4.09 -15.52
C ARG A 124 -17.98 4.27 -14.17
N TYR A 125 -17.21 4.25 -13.08
CA TYR A 125 -17.75 4.41 -11.73
C TYR A 125 -17.92 5.89 -11.36
N THR A 126 -17.03 6.75 -11.83
CA THR A 126 -17.08 8.19 -11.55
C THR A 126 -18.08 8.94 -12.44
N ALA A 127 -18.28 8.51 -13.70
CA ALA A 127 -19.25 9.11 -14.64
C ALA A 127 -20.71 8.86 -14.25
N SER A 128 -21.02 7.82 -13.51
CA SER A 128 -22.40 7.41 -13.14
C SER A 128 -22.84 7.81 -11.75
N ALA A 129 -22.05 8.54 -10.96
CA ALA A 129 -22.29 8.67 -9.54
C ALA A 129 -22.07 10.08 -9.01
N ALA A 130 -23.15 10.83 -8.83
CA ALA A 130 -23.23 11.75 -7.71
C ALA A 130 -23.08 10.93 -6.41
N ASN A 131 -21.92 11.01 -5.73
CA ASN A 131 -21.64 10.42 -4.41
C ASN A 131 -21.65 8.88 -4.27
N ARG A 132 -20.86 8.12 -5.03
CA ARG A 132 -20.53 6.75 -4.61
C ARG A 132 -19.34 6.78 -3.66
N LYS A 133 -19.62 6.52 -2.37
CA LYS A 133 -18.57 6.21 -1.39
C LYS A 133 -17.91 4.88 -1.80
N MET A 134 -16.65 4.93 -2.22
CA MET A 134 -15.84 3.72 -2.29
C MET A 134 -15.25 3.50 -0.90
N LYS A 135 -15.70 2.44 -0.26
CA LYS A 135 -15.11 1.97 0.99
C LYS A 135 -14.05 0.93 0.62
N ILE A 136 -12.78 1.28 0.70
CA ILE A 136 -11.71 0.29 0.68
C ILE A 136 -11.68 -0.31 2.09
N VAL A 137 -12.44 -1.41 2.26
CA VAL A 137 -12.48 -2.13 3.53
C VAL A 137 -11.41 -3.21 3.48
N ASN A 138 -10.40 -3.09 4.31
CA ASN A 138 -9.59 -4.22 4.70
C ASN A 138 -10.36 -5.07 5.74
N VAL A 139 -10.36 -6.38 5.55
CA VAL A 139 -11.30 -7.37 6.13
C VAL A 139 -11.08 -7.65 7.64
N TYR A 140 -10.53 -6.74 8.43
CA TYR A 140 -10.33 -6.96 9.87
C TYR A 140 -10.65 -5.72 10.71
N ASP A 141 -11.92 -5.42 10.88
CA ASP A 141 -12.39 -4.62 12.02
C ASP A 141 -13.83 -5.02 12.38
N LYS A 142 -13.96 -6.12 13.12
CA LYS A 142 -15.24 -6.58 13.69
C LYS A 142 -15.33 -6.38 15.21
N GLU A 143 -14.33 -5.75 15.84
CA GLU A 143 -14.30 -5.67 17.32
C GLU A 143 -14.57 -4.29 17.92
N LYS A 144 -14.93 -3.27 17.14
CA LYS A 144 -15.22 -1.93 17.69
C LYS A 144 -16.70 -1.54 17.79
N GLU A 145 -17.64 -2.39 17.40
CA GLU A 145 -19.07 -2.08 17.50
C GLU A 145 -19.76 -2.56 18.80
N ASN A 146 -19.05 -3.20 19.74
CA ASN A 146 -19.65 -3.77 20.93
C ASN A 146 -19.27 -3.11 22.27
N ASN A 147 -18.68 -1.91 22.28
CA ASN A 147 -18.33 -1.24 23.54
C ASN A 147 -18.93 0.17 23.72
N GLU A 148 -20.09 0.44 23.12
CA GLU A 148 -20.93 1.57 23.50
C GLU A 148 -22.35 1.09 23.85
N THR A 149 -22.50 0.55 25.05
CA THR A 149 -23.73 0.52 25.82
C THR A 149 -23.44 0.70 27.29
#